data_cd69be3c7c697b0d252c93c4340f1a11
#
_entry.id   cd69be3c7c697b0d252c93c4340f1a11
#
_cell.length_a   1.000
_cell.length_b   1.000
_cell.length_c   1.000
_cell.angle_alpha   90.00
_cell.angle_beta   90.00
_cell.angle_gamma   90.00
#
_symmetry.space_group_name_H-M   'P 1'
#
loop_
_entity.id
_entity.type
_entity.pdbx_description
1 polymer ?
#
loop_
_entity_poly.entity_id
_entity_poly.type
_entity_poly.pdbx_seq_one_letter_code
_entity_poly.pdbx_strand_id
1 'polypeptide(L)'
;MAELVPRFKEEQVFIIQAFVVHSFRESGRKGVVLGLSGGVDSALVAKLCADALGPQHVLAVAMPDGKGGKDLKDAKKFAKALGIDLRVIGIAPIVNSLENRLLGFQADQVARGNLRARARMIVLYFIANTEGRIVMGTGNKSELLTGYFTLFGDGAADFLPIGDLYKTQVREMARYLALPPEIVEKVPTAGLWPGQTDEGELGMSYDELDRILLGIELQLEAEAIAQKADVPLDHVAYVQKLVASSVHKRKMPLIPKLGARTIGLDWRE
;
A
#
# COMPACT_ATOMS: atom_id res chain seq x y z
N MET A 1 32.80 2.78 -3.64
CA MET A 1 31.62 3.48 -4.21
C MET A 1 30.48 3.34 -3.22
N ALA A 2 29.66 4.38 -3.03
CA ALA A 2 28.53 4.27 -2.10
C ALA A 2 27.52 3.25 -2.65
N GLU A 3 27.13 2.31 -1.81
CA GLU A 3 26.16 1.26 -2.10
C GLU A 3 24.75 1.87 -2.21
N LEU A 4 23.94 1.42 -3.17
CA LEU A 4 22.55 1.86 -3.35
C LEU A 4 21.65 1.11 -2.36
N VAL A 5 21.58 1.58 -1.12
CA VAL A 5 20.73 0.99 -0.08
C VAL A 5 19.80 2.08 0.47
N PRO A 6 18.47 1.96 0.31
CA PRO A 6 17.53 2.84 0.99
C PRO A 6 17.71 2.67 2.50
N ARG A 7 18.02 3.75 3.21
CA ARG A 7 18.23 3.70 4.66
C ARG A 7 17.08 4.37 5.38
N PHE A 8 16.53 3.67 6.35
CA PHE A 8 15.59 4.24 7.29
C PHE A 8 16.30 5.26 8.20
N LYS A 9 15.59 6.33 8.53
CA LYS A 9 16.03 7.35 9.48
C LYS A 9 14.93 7.60 10.50
N GLU A 10 15.28 7.68 11.77
CA GLU A 10 14.32 7.85 12.87
C GLU A 10 13.45 9.11 12.70
N GLU A 11 13.99 10.18 12.14
CA GLU A 11 13.27 11.42 11.84
C GLU A 11 12.07 11.22 10.92
N GLN A 12 12.09 10.19 10.05
CA GLN A 12 10.97 9.86 9.15
C GLN A 12 9.70 9.48 9.91
N VAL A 13 9.83 8.91 11.12
CA VAL A 13 8.67 8.61 11.99
C VAL A 13 7.94 9.90 12.35
N PHE A 14 8.68 10.91 12.81
CA PHE A 14 8.11 12.20 13.21
C PHE A 14 7.48 12.95 12.02
N ILE A 15 8.13 12.89 10.85
CA ILE A 15 7.61 13.49 9.62
C ILE A 15 6.27 12.87 9.23
N ILE A 16 6.19 11.53 9.24
CA ILE A 16 4.95 10.81 8.89
C ILE A 16 3.87 11.07 9.93
N GLN A 17 4.20 11.04 11.22
CA GLN A 17 3.22 11.35 12.28
C GLN A 17 2.70 12.80 12.18
N ALA A 18 3.56 13.75 11.89
CA ALA A 18 3.18 15.15 11.65
C ALA A 18 2.26 15.27 10.43
N PHE A 19 2.56 14.57 9.33
CA PHE A 19 1.71 14.47 8.15
C PHE A 19 0.32 13.90 8.50
N VAL A 20 0.26 12.81 9.25
CA VAL A 20 -1.01 12.19 9.69
C VAL A 20 -1.83 13.16 10.52
N VAL A 21 -1.21 13.86 11.49
CA VAL A 21 -1.90 14.86 12.34
C VAL A 21 -2.42 16.04 11.50
N HIS A 22 -1.59 16.55 10.58
CA HIS A 22 -1.96 17.66 9.70
C HIS A 22 -3.15 17.27 8.81
N SER A 23 -3.05 16.16 8.07
CA SER A 23 -4.09 15.66 7.18
C SER A 23 -5.41 15.39 7.91
N PHE A 24 -5.33 14.83 9.12
CA PHE A 24 -6.49 14.62 9.97
C PHE A 24 -7.18 15.93 10.34
N ARG A 25 -6.42 16.94 10.79
CA ARG A 25 -6.97 18.25 11.20
C ARG A 25 -7.59 18.99 10.02
N GLU A 26 -6.88 19.07 8.90
CA GLU A 26 -7.37 19.76 7.69
C GLU A 26 -8.65 19.11 7.12
N SER A 27 -8.79 17.80 7.25
CA SER A 27 -9.99 17.11 6.77
C SER A 27 -11.28 17.41 7.54
N GLY A 28 -11.19 17.89 8.78
CA GLY A 28 -12.33 18.09 9.69
C GLY A 28 -13.09 16.80 10.03
N ARG A 29 -12.49 15.62 9.78
CA ARG A 29 -13.10 14.30 10.01
C ARG A 29 -12.96 13.85 11.46
N LYS A 30 -13.75 12.83 11.85
CA LYS A 30 -13.80 12.32 13.24
C LYS A 30 -12.71 11.29 13.57
N GLY A 31 -12.08 10.73 12.57
CA GLY A 31 -11.07 9.69 12.73
C GLY A 31 -10.55 9.20 11.38
N VAL A 32 -9.72 8.17 11.43
CA VAL A 32 -9.20 7.48 10.26
C VAL A 32 -9.73 6.05 10.22
N VAL A 33 -9.79 5.46 9.02
CA VAL A 33 -10.07 4.04 8.81
C VAL A 33 -9.02 3.46 7.87
N LEU A 34 -8.58 2.24 8.14
CA LEU A 34 -7.63 1.52 7.31
C LEU A 34 -7.92 0.02 7.24
N GLY A 35 -7.48 -0.61 6.16
CA GLY A 35 -7.50 -2.06 6.04
C GLY A 35 -6.35 -2.67 6.85
N LEU A 36 -6.64 -3.58 7.78
CA LEU A 36 -5.64 -4.31 8.55
C LEU A 36 -5.57 -5.76 8.08
N SER A 37 -4.59 -6.05 7.22
CA SER A 37 -4.45 -7.37 6.57
C SER A 37 -3.69 -8.40 7.41
N GLY A 38 -2.96 -7.96 8.44
CA GLY A 38 -1.97 -8.77 9.16
C GLY A 38 -0.58 -8.80 8.49
N GLY A 39 -0.35 -7.97 7.47
CA GLY A 39 0.95 -7.70 6.87
C GLY A 39 1.61 -6.45 7.46
N VAL A 40 2.92 -6.31 7.23
CA VAL A 40 3.76 -5.26 7.85
C VAL A 40 3.32 -3.84 7.48
N ASP A 41 2.95 -3.58 6.23
CA ASP A 41 2.55 -2.25 5.76
C ASP A 41 1.31 -1.75 6.50
N SER A 42 0.25 -2.56 6.53
CA SER A 42 -0.99 -2.21 7.22
C SER A 42 -0.80 -2.08 8.74
N ALA A 43 0.05 -2.90 9.33
CA ALA A 43 0.40 -2.82 10.74
C ALA A 43 1.20 -1.54 11.06
N LEU A 44 2.15 -1.18 10.19
CA LEU A 44 2.93 0.04 10.36
C LEU A 44 2.05 1.29 10.26
N VAL A 45 1.17 1.37 9.26
CA VAL A 45 0.22 2.50 9.13
C VAL A 45 -0.70 2.58 10.34
N ALA A 46 -1.24 1.45 10.83
CA ALA A 46 -2.07 1.42 12.03
C ALA A 46 -1.32 1.94 13.27
N LYS A 47 -0.05 1.54 13.45
CA LYS A 47 0.81 2.00 14.54
C LYS A 47 1.07 3.50 14.46
N LEU A 48 1.50 3.98 13.29
CA LEU A 48 1.79 5.41 13.06
C LEU A 48 0.55 6.29 13.31
N CYS A 49 -0.63 5.86 12.83
CA CYS A 49 -1.89 6.57 13.06
C CYS A 49 -2.29 6.55 14.55
N ALA A 50 -2.16 5.41 15.23
CA ALA A 50 -2.49 5.29 16.66
C ALA A 50 -1.57 6.14 17.54
N ASP A 51 -0.28 6.17 17.23
CA ASP A 51 0.70 7.00 17.96
C ASP A 51 0.48 8.50 17.71
N ALA A 52 0.10 8.88 16.49
CA ALA A 52 -0.08 10.28 16.10
C ALA A 52 -1.41 10.89 16.58
N LEU A 53 -2.50 10.13 16.55
CA LEU A 53 -3.87 10.62 16.78
C LEU A 53 -4.47 10.12 18.08
N GLY A 54 -3.89 9.09 18.69
CA GLY A 54 -4.50 8.32 19.75
C GLY A 54 -5.38 7.17 19.19
N PRO A 55 -5.40 6.01 19.88
CA PRO A 55 -6.07 4.79 19.40
C PRO A 55 -7.59 4.98 19.18
N GLN A 56 -8.24 5.85 19.92
CA GLN A 56 -9.67 6.14 19.80
C GLN A 56 -10.08 6.77 18.46
N HIS A 57 -9.13 7.35 17.72
CA HIS A 57 -9.39 7.94 16.40
C HIS A 57 -9.10 6.97 15.24
N VAL A 58 -8.61 5.76 15.53
CA VAL A 58 -8.23 4.77 14.52
C VAL A 58 -9.20 3.61 14.50
N LEU A 59 -9.81 3.36 13.35
CA LEU A 59 -10.61 2.18 13.08
C LEU A 59 -9.87 1.28 12.09
N ALA A 60 -9.52 0.08 12.51
CA ALA A 60 -9.01 -0.96 11.63
C ALA A 60 -10.16 -1.84 11.10
N VAL A 61 -10.06 -2.27 9.84
CA VAL A 61 -11.02 -3.20 9.24
C VAL A 61 -10.26 -4.38 8.66
N ALA A 62 -10.49 -5.57 9.21
CA ALA A 62 -10.00 -6.82 8.62
C ALA A 62 -11.06 -7.35 7.64
N MET A 63 -10.66 -7.61 6.40
CA MET A 63 -11.57 -7.96 5.31
C MET A 63 -11.16 -9.29 4.65
N PRO A 64 -11.33 -10.43 5.36
CA PRO A 64 -10.96 -11.73 4.81
C PRO A 64 -11.86 -12.14 3.63
N ASP A 65 -11.23 -12.83 2.66
CA ASP A 65 -11.94 -13.57 1.62
C ASP A 65 -12.05 -15.03 2.09
N GLY A 66 -13.13 -15.36 2.78
CA GLY A 66 -13.36 -16.65 3.45
C GLY A 66 -13.09 -16.62 4.96
N LYS A 67 -12.54 -17.72 5.52
CA LYS A 67 -12.39 -17.91 6.98
C LYS A 67 -11.29 -17.04 7.64
N GLY A 68 -10.43 -16.38 6.88
CA GLY A 68 -9.43 -15.41 7.36
C GLY A 68 -8.12 -15.99 7.92
N GLY A 69 -8.05 -17.23 8.30
CA GLY A 69 -6.80 -17.93 8.65
C GLY A 69 -5.92 -17.25 9.72
N LYS A 70 -4.59 -17.37 9.52
CA LYS A 70 -3.56 -16.79 10.40
C LYS A 70 -3.57 -15.26 10.36
N ASP A 71 -3.74 -14.69 9.18
CA ASP A 71 -3.69 -13.24 8.96
C ASP A 71 -4.74 -12.49 9.79
N LEU A 72 -5.96 -13.03 9.85
CA LEU A 72 -7.03 -12.47 10.68
C LEU A 72 -6.69 -12.58 12.19
N LYS A 73 -6.04 -13.66 12.60
CA LYS A 73 -5.60 -13.83 14.00
C LYS A 73 -4.53 -12.80 14.37
N ASP A 74 -3.55 -12.60 13.47
CA ASP A 74 -2.47 -11.64 13.65
C ASP A 74 -3.04 -10.21 13.69
N ALA A 75 -3.94 -9.84 12.79
CA ALA A 75 -4.63 -8.55 12.78
C ALA A 75 -5.41 -8.30 14.08
N LYS A 76 -6.16 -9.29 14.58
CA LYS A 76 -6.89 -9.19 15.86
C LYS A 76 -5.97 -8.99 17.05
N LYS A 77 -4.89 -9.77 17.13
CA LYS A 77 -3.88 -9.66 18.20
C LYS A 77 -3.23 -8.29 18.19
N PHE A 78 -2.85 -7.81 17.01
CA PHE A 78 -2.17 -6.54 16.82
C PHE A 78 -3.09 -5.34 17.15
N ALA A 79 -4.32 -5.31 16.63
CA ALA A 79 -5.28 -4.26 16.96
C ALA A 79 -5.56 -4.16 18.47
N LYS A 80 -5.70 -5.31 19.14
CA LYS A 80 -5.85 -5.37 20.60
C LYS A 80 -4.63 -4.80 21.32
N ALA A 81 -3.42 -5.11 20.87
CA ALA A 81 -2.17 -4.62 21.48
C ALA A 81 -2.03 -3.10 21.30
N LEU A 82 -2.49 -2.53 20.17
CA LEU A 82 -2.53 -1.09 19.93
C LEU A 82 -3.67 -0.36 20.66
N GLY A 83 -4.67 -1.07 21.18
CA GLY A 83 -5.87 -0.48 21.78
C GLY A 83 -6.80 0.19 20.76
N ILE A 84 -6.71 -0.16 19.47
CA ILE A 84 -7.56 0.37 18.41
C ILE A 84 -8.79 -0.52 18.16
N ASP A 85 -9.89 0.11 17.72
CA ASP A 85 -11.07 -0.62 17.30
C ASP A 85 -10.78 -1.46 16.04
N LEU A 86 -11.29 -2.70 16.03
CA LEU A 86 -11.22 -3.60 14.88
C LEU A 86 -12.60 -4.13 14.50
N ARG A 87 -12.98 -3.91 13.24
CA ARG A 87 -14.12 -4.60 12.62
C ARG A 87 -13.67 -5.71 11.71
N VAL A 88 -14.41 -6.81 11.69
CA VAL A 88 -14.16 -7.93 10.76
C VAL A 88 -15.34 -8.02 9.79
N ILE A 89 -15.07 -7.77 8.52
CA ILE A 89 -16.07 -7.76 7.45
C ILE A 89 -15.59 -8.68 6.34
N GLY A 90 -16.20 -9.88 6.23
CA GLY A 90 -15.87 -10.82 5.15
C GLY A 90 -16.31 -10.30 3.79
N ILE A 91 -15.44 -10.30 2.80
CA ILE A 91 -15.76 -9.85 1.43
C ILE A 91 -16.28 -10.94 0.51
N ALA A 92 -16.15 -12.22 0.88
CA ALA A 92 -16.57 -13.34 0.05
C ALA A 92 -18.03 -13.24 -0.45
N PRO A 93 -19.03 -12.83 0.34
CA PRO A 93 -20.40 -12.69 -0.17
C PRO A 93 -20.52 -11.63 -1.28
N ILE A 94 -19.76 -10.52 -1.16
CA ILE A 94 -19.75 -9.42 -2.14
C ILE A 94 -19.10 -9.91 -3.44
N VAL A 95 -17.91 -10.53 -3.33
CA VAL A 95 -17.16 -11.08 -4.46
C VAL A 95 -17.97 -12.14 -5.19
N ASN A 96 -18.51 -13.12 -4.46
CA ASN A 96 -19.32 -14.20 -5.04
C ASN A 96 -20.59 -13.67 -5.74
N SER A 97 -21.25 -12.67 -5.16
CA SER A 97 -22.42 -12.04 -5.78
C SER A 97 -22.09 -11.39 -7.11
N LEU A 98 -20.94 -10.68 -7.19
CA LEU A 98 -20.48 -10.06 -8.44
C LEU A 98 -20.02 -11.11 -9.46
N GLU A 99 -19.22 -12.09 -9.05
CA GLU A 99 -18.77 -13.16 -9.93
C GLU A 99 -19.97 -13.95 -10.54
N ASN A 100 -20.98 -14.27 -9.74
CA ASN A 100 -22.19 -14.95 -10.22
C ASN A 100 -23.00 -14.14 -11.24
N ARG A 101 -22.95 -12.82 -11.17
CA ARG A 101 -23.59 -11.94 -12.16
C ARG A 101 -22.76 -11.71 -13.42
N LEU A 102 -21.47 -11.99 -13.35
CA LEU A 102 -20.50 -11.81 -14.43
C LEU A 102 -20.07 -13.12 -15.08
N LEU A 103 -20.85 -14.20 -14.93
CA LEU A 103 -20.51 -15.54 -15.46
C LEU A 103 -20.27 -15.59 -16.98
N GLY A 104 -20.80 -14.62 -17.74
CA GLY A 104 -20.55 -14.51 -19.19
C GLY A 104 -19.15 -14.04 -19.56
N PHE A 105 -18.34 -13.57 -18.59
CA PHE A 105 -16.99 -13.07 -18.80
C PHE A 105 -15.95 -14.09 -18.34
N GLN A 106 -14.96 -14.35 -19.18
CA GLN A 106 -13.81 -15.19 -18.83
C GLN A 106 -12.81 -14.33 -18.05
N ALA A 107 -12.89 -14.32 -16.73
CA ALA A 107 -11.95 -13.59 -15.87
C ALA A 107 -10.75 -14.49 -15.55
N ASP A 108 -9.55 -13.97 -15.78
CA ASP A 108 -8.31 -14.56 -15.30
C ASP A 108 -8.11 -14.34 -13.79
N GLN A 109 -7.03 -14.87 -13.27
CA GLN A 109 -6.69 -14.78 -11.84
C GLN A 109 -6.45 -13.31 -11.40
N VAL A 110 -5.85 -12.50 -12.25
CA VAL A 110 -5.57 -11.08 -11.97
C VAL A 110 -6.88 -10.28 -11.90
N ALA A 111 -7.80 -10.47 -12.85
CA ALA A 111 -9.11 -9.82 -12.84
C ALA A 111 -9.91 -10.15 -11.57
N ARG A 112 -9.88 -11.43 -11.13
CA ARG A 112 -10.51 -11.87 -9.87
C ARG A 112 -9.83 -11.27 -8.63
N GLY A 113 -8.50 -11.20 -8.63
CA GLY A 113 -7.73 -10.52 -7.59
C GLY A 113 -8.09 -9.04 -7.47
N ASN A 114 -8.14 -8.35 -8.61
CA ASN A 114 -8.54 -6.94 -8.69
C ASN A 114 -9.98 -6.72 -8.18
N LEU A 115 -10.89 -7.65 -8.43
CA LEU A 115 -12.26 -7.60 -7.89
C LEU A 115 -12.23 -7.64 -6.35
N ARG A 116 -11.40 -8.50 -5.75
CA ARG A 116 -11.23 -8.59 -4.28
C ARG A 116 -10.68 -7.31 -3.68
N ALA A 117 -9.65 -6.73 -4.31
CA ALA A 117 -9.08 -5.46 -3.88
C ALA A 117 -10.10 -4.32 -3.92
N ARG A 118 -10.90 -4.24 -5.00
CA ARG A 118 -11.97 -3.24 -5.14
C ARG A 118 -13.12 -3.47 -4.16
N ALA A 119 -13.48 -4.72 -3.85
CA ALA A 119 -14.47 -5.02 -2.82
C ALA A 119 -14.04 -4.49 -1.43
N ARG A 120 -12.74 -4.62 -1.09
CA ARG A 120 -12.17 -4.04 0.14
C ARG A 120 -12.25 -2.51 0.14
N MET A 121 -11.90 -1.88 -0.96
CA MET A 121 -12.02 -0.42 -1.12
C MET A 121 -13.44 0.07 -0.89
N ILE A 122 -14.44 -0.58 -1.49
CA ILE A 122 -15.86 -0.22 -1.31
C ILE A 122 -16.24 -0.27 0.17
N VAL A 123 -15.83 -1.30 0.91
CA VAL A 123 -16.11 -1.43 2.34
C VAL A 123 -15.47 -0.29 3.12
N LEU A 124 -14.20 0.04 2.86
CA LEU A 124 -13.49 1.11 3.56
C LEU A 124 -14.15 2.47 3.32
N TYR A 125 -14.44 2.82 2.07
CA TYR A 125 -15.07 4.10 1.73
C TYR A 125 -16.52 4.19 2.20
N PHE A 126 -17.26 3.08 2.22
CA PHE A 126 -18.60 3.07 2.82
C PHE A 126 -18.56 3.43 4.31
N ILE A 127 -17.64 2.83 5.06
CA ILE A 127 -17.43 3.14 6.48
C ILE A 127 -16.94 4.59 6.64
N ALA A 128 -15.96 5.01 5.86
CA ALA A 128 -15.40 6.35 5.91
C ALA A 128 -16.50 7.43 5.73
N ASN A 129 -17.33 7.27 4.71
CA ASN A 129 -18.42 8.19 4.41
C ASN A 129 -19.50 8.18 5.49
N THR A 130 -19.85 7.01 6.01
CA THR A 130 -20.92 6.86 7.02
C THR A 130 -20.50 7.44 8.37
N GLU A 131 -19.22 7.27 8.76
CA GLU A 131 -18.74 7.67 10.09
C GLU A 131 -17.92 8.96 10.08
N GLY A 132 -17.75 9.60 8.92
CA GLY A 132 -16.97 10.82 8.78
C GLY A 132 -15.47 10.56 9.04
N ARG A 133 -14.91 9.52 8.46
CA ARG A 133 -13.49 9.14 8.59
C ARG A 133 -12.71 9.39 7.29
N ILE A 134 -11.39 9.34 7.39
CA ILE A 134 -10.44 9.38 6.29
C ILE A 134 -9.95 7.96 6.02
N VAL A 135 -9.83 7.57 4.77
CA VAL A 135 -9.22 6.30 4.38
C VAL A 135 -7.69 6.47 4.32
N MET A 136 -6.97 5.81 5.23
CA MET A 136 -5.50 5.71 5.19
C MET A 136 -5.11 4.47 4.40
N GLY A 137 -4.44 4.68 3.27
CA GLY A 137 -3.90 3.62 2.46
C GLY A 137 -2.58 3.08 3.02
N THR A 138 -2.23 1.88 2.60
CA THR A 138 -1.07 1.14 3.11
C THR A 138 -0.04 0.85 2.03
N GLY A 139 -0.19 1.44 0.83
CA GLY A 139 0.77 1.32 -0.26
C GLY A 139 2.08 2.01 0.08
N ASN A 140 3.20 1.35 -0.22
CA ASN A 140 4.55 1.84 -0.05
C ASN A 140 5.15 2.29 -1.40
N LYS A 141 6.32 2.95 -1.36
CA LYS A 141 6.99 3.50 -2.55
C LYS A 141 7.33 2.44 -3.59
N SER A 142 7.79 1.27 -3.16
CA SER A 142 8.16 0.18 -4.07
C SER A 142 6.95 -0.32 -4.87
N GLU A 143 5.83 -0.52 -4.21
CA GLU A 143 4.56 -0.91 -4.82
C GLU A 143 4.02 0.19 -5.76
N LEU A 144 4.05 1.46 -5.31
CA LEU A 144 3.59 2.59 -6.11
C LEU A 144 4.43 2.78 -7.39
N LEU A 145 5.75 2.68 -7.30
CA LEU A 145 6.63 2.89 -8.45
C LEU A 145 6.49 1.76 -9.47
N THR A 146 6.42 0.51 -9.04
CA THR A 146 6.25 -0.65 -9.92
C THR A 146 4.84 -0.85 -10.43
N GLY A 147 3.86 -0.16 -9.81
CA GLY A 147 2.43 -0.37 -10.09
C GLY A 147 1.91 -1.70 -9.53
N TYR A 148 2.58 -2.26 -8.53
CA TYR A 148 2.16 -3.48 -7.86
C TYR A 148 1.03 -3.21 -6.86
N PHE A 149 -0.07 -2.71 -7.39
CA PHE A 149 -1.33 -2.45 -6.69
C PHE A 149 -2.50 -2.41 -7.69
N THR A 150 -3.70 -2.57 -7.21
CA THR A 150 -4.92 -2.45 -8.01
C THR A 150 -5.39 -1.00 -8.06
N LEU A 151 -5.40 -0.40 -9.25
CA LEU A 151 -6.00 0.92 -9.46
C LEU A 151 -7.48 0.90 -9.04
N PHE A 152 -7.86 1.87 -8.19
CA PHE A 152 -9.19 1.95 -7.56
C PHE A 152 -9.54 0.73 -6.68
N GLY A 153 -8.53 -0.02 -6.23
CA GLY A 153 -8.64 -1.05 -5.21
C GLY A 153 -7.84 -0.64 -3.97
N ASP A 154 -6.78 -1.38 -3.69
CA ASP A 154 -5.82 -1.03 -2.62
C ASP A 154 -5.01 0.25 -2.90
N GLY A 155 -4.92 0.68 -4.17
CA GLY A 155 -4.39 2.00 -4.54
C GLY A 155 -5.33 3.18 -4.26
N ALA A 156 -6.59 2.93 -3.89
CA ALA A 156 -7.54 3.99 -3.53
C ALA A 156 -7.43 4.32 -2.04
N ALA A 157 -7.04 5.56 -1.75
CA ALA A 157 -6.94 6.09 -0.40
C ALA A 157 -7.04 7.62 -0.45
N ASP A 158 -7.39 8.24 0.68
CA ASP A 158 -7.33 9.70 0.79
C ASP A 158 -5.88 10.15 1.07
N PHE A 159 -5.11 9.36 1.85
CA PHE A 159 -3.70 9.61 2.16
C PHE A 159 -2.90 8.30 2.23
N LEU A 160 -1.62 8.37 1.90
CA LEU A 160 -0.65 7.27 1.89
C LEU A 160 0.53 7.57 2.83
N PRO A 161 0.41 7.34 4.14
CA PRO A 161 1.43 7.73 5.12
C PRO A 161 2.81 7.15 4.85
N ILE A 162 2.88 5.94 4.28
CA ILE A 162 4.15 5.25 3.95
C ILE A 162 4.46 5.25 2.44
N GLY A 163 3.75 6.08 1.65
CA GLY A 163 3.89 6.12 0.19
C GLY A 163 5.26 6.56 -0.31
N ASP A 164 6.09 7.17 0.53
CA ASP A 164 7.48 7.55 0.22
C ASP A 164 8.53 6.67 0.90
N LEU A 165 8.13 5.57 1.52
CA LEU A 165 9.04 4.56 2.09
C LEU A 165 9.16 3.37 1.14
N TYR A 166 10.40 2.96 0.84
CA TYR A 166 10.66 1.68 0.20
C TYR A 166 10.27 0.51 1.13
N LYS A 167 9.99 -0.65 0.57
CA LYS A 167 9.59 -1.85 1.36
C LYS A 167 10.63 -2.22 2.41
N THR A 168 11.90 -2.11 2.09
CA THR A 168 13.01 -2.34 3.04
C THR A 168 12.96 -1.35 4.20
N GLN A 169 12.71 -0.06 3.93
CA GLN A 169 12.55 0.96 4.96
C GLN A 169 11.29 0.75 5.81
N VAL A 170 10.18 0.26 5.21
CA VAL A 170 8.96 -0.13 5.95
C VAL A 170 9.30 -1.20 6.99
N ARG A 171 10.06 -2.23 6.61
CA ARG A 171 10.50 -3.29 7.54
C ARG A 171 11.41 -2.74 8.64
N GLU A 172 12.36 -1.87 8.29
CA GLU A 172 13.26 -1.23 9.27
C GLU A 172 12.48 -0.35 10.26
N MET A 173 11.60 0.50 9.78
CA MET A 173 10.74 1.34 10.63
C MET A 173 9.82 0.50 11.51
N ALA A 174 9.28 -0.61 11.01
CA ALA A 174 8.45 -1.52 11.78
C ALA A 174 9.26 -2.18 12.93
N ARG A 175 10.51 -2.56 12.67
CA ARG A 175 11.42 -3.05 13.76
C ARG A 175 11.74 -1.96 14.77
N TYR A 176 12.05 -0.74 14.31
CA TYR A 176 12.32 0.39 15.19
C TYR A 176 11.14 0.74 16.10
N LEU A 177 9.91 0.66 15.58
CA LEU A 177 8.68 0.87 16.34
C LEU A 177 8.22 -0.36 17.13
N ALA A 178 9.07 -1.38 17.23
CA ALA A 178 8.85 -2.62 17.96
C ALA A 178 7.55 -3.37 17.59
N LEU A 179 7.22 -3.40 16.28
CA LEU A 179 6.13 -4.25 15.81
C LEU A 179 6.48 -5.74 16.02
N PRO A 180 5.45 -6.60 16.22
CA PRO A 180 5.68 -8.02 16.44
C PRO A 180 6.51 -8.67 15.32
N PRO A 181 7.57 -9.43 15.64
CA PRO A 181 8.44 -10.07 14.64
C PRO A 181 7.65 -10.95 13.66
N GLU A 182 6.60 -11.63 14.12
CA GLU A 182 5.73 -12.46 13.28
C GLU A 182 4.97 -11.68 12.19
N ILE A 183 4.86 -10.35 12.32
CA ILE A 183 4.29 -9.45 11.31
C ILE A 183 5.41 -8.90 10.41
N VAL A 184 6.52 -8.51 11.01
CA VAL A 184 7.64 -7.86 10.28
C VAL A 184 8.34 -8.83 9.33
N GLU A 185 8.59 -10.07 9.81
CA GLU A 185 9.32 -11.11 9.05
C GLU A 185 8.40 -11.96 8.16
N LYS A 186 7.12 -11.62 8.11
CA LYS A 186 6.17 -12.32 7.25
C LYS A 186 6.49 -12.11 5.78
N VAL A 187 6.40 -13.19 4.98
CA VAL A 187 6.56 -13.11 3.53
C VAL A 187 5.50 -12.16 2.95
N PRO A 188 5.90 -11.13 2.18
CA PRO A 188 4.97 -10.19 1.58
C PRO A 188 4.04 -10.86 0.58
N THR A 189 2.76 -10.56 0.68
CA THR A 189 1.75 -11.04 -0.24
C THR A 189 0.56 -10.09 -0.29
N ALA A 190 0.06 -9.84 -1.49
CA ALA A 190 -1.20 -9.12 -1.69
C ALA A 190 -2.42 -9.96 -1.23
N GLY A 191 -2.26 -11.27 -1.04
CA GLY A 191 -3.29 -12.18 -0.52
C GLY A 191 -4.56 -12.24 -1.37
N LEU A 192 -4.41 -12.11 -2.69
CA LEU A 192 -5.53 -12.12 -3.65
C LEU A 192 -5.88 -13.53 -4.12
N TRP A 193 -4.94 -14.47 -4.01
CA TRP A 193 -5.12 -15.90 -4.29
C TRP A 193 -4.16 -16.77 -3.48
N PRO A 194 -4.44 -18.08 -3.32
CA PRO A 194 -3.58 -19.00 -2.58
C PRO A 194 -2.18 -19.10 -3.19
N GLY A 195 -1.14 -19.05 -2.35
CA GLY A 195 0.27 -19.21 -2.77
C GLY A 195 0.89 -17.98 -3.44
N GLN A 196 0.18 -16.86 -3.53
CA GLN A 196 0.73 -15.61 -4.04
C GLN A 196 1.84 -15.11 -3.11
N THR A 197 2.95 -14.65 -3.69
CA THR A 197 3.99 -13.87 -3.02
C THR A 197 4.39 -12.71 -3.93
N ASP A 198 4.61 -11.55 -3.34
CA ASP A 198 4.97 -10.35 -4.09
C ASP A 198 6.29 -10.55 -4.86
N GLU A 199 7.31 -11.09 -4.19
CA GLU A 199 8.63 -11.34 -4.79
C GLU A 199 8.57 -12.39 -5.91
N GLY A 200 7.66 -13.38 -5.80
CA GLY A 200 7.43 -14.36 -6.86
C GLY A 200 6.82 -13.74 -8.13
N GLU A 201 5.95 -12.73 -7.97
CA GLU A 201 5.34 -12.02 -9.10
C GLU A 201 6.25 -10.94 -9.68
N LEU A 202 7.02 -10.26 -8.82
CA LEU A 202 8.01 -9.27 -9.24
C LEU A 202 9.25 -9.91 -9.85
N GLY A 203 9.50 -11.21 -9.60
CA GLY A 203 10.65 -11.95 -10.10
C GLY A 203 11.97 -11.61 -9.41
N MET A 204 11.94 -10.86 -8.32
CA MET A 204 13.11 -10.46 -7.53
C MET A 204 12.73 -10.15 -6.08
N SER A 205 13.72 -10.11 -5.18
CA SER A 205 13.52 -9.71 -3.80
C SER A 205 13.26 -8.19 -3.68
N TYR A 206 12.59 -7.77 -2.61
CA TYR A 206 12.43 -6.34 -2.33
C TYR A 206 13.76 -5.64 -2.05
N ASP A 207 14.76 -6.32 -1.50
CA ASP A 207 16.09 -5.76 -1.29
C ASP A 207 16.77 -5.40 -2.61
N GLU A 208 16.62 -6.21 -3.62
CA GLU A 208 17.13 -5.95 -4.97
C GLU A 208 16.31 -4.87 -5.67
N LEU A 209 14.98 -5.00 -5.65
CA LEU A 209 14.06 -4.04 -6.24
C LEU A 209 14.28 -2.62 -5.72
N ASP A 210 14.37 -2.46 -4.40
CA ASP A 210 14.49 -1.14 -3.77
C ASP A 210 15.84 -0.48 -4.08
N ARG A 211 16.93 -1.27 -4.22
CA ARG A 211 18.23 -0.75 -4.68
C ARG A 211 18.14 -0.22 -6.12
N ILE A 212 17.48 -0.96 -7.01
CA ILE A 212 17.27 -0.52 -8.40
C ILE A 212 16.40 0.75 -8.43
N LEU A 213 15.29 0.76 -7.70
CA LEU A 213 14.38 1.91 -7.64
C LEU A 213 15.06 3.17 -7.07
N LEU A 214 15.92 3.03 -6.07
CA LEU A 214 16.73 4.13 -5.57
C LEU A 214 17.70 4.66 -6.63
N GLY A 215 18.32 3.78 -7.43
CA GLY A 215 19.17 4.18 -8.55
C GLY A 215 18.40 4.98 -9.62
N ILE A 216 17.16 4.55 -9.92
CA ILE A 216 16.26 5.28 -10.84
C ILE A 216 15.87 6.63 -10.26
N GLU A 217 15.53 6.71 -8.97
CA GLU A 217 15.22 7.97 -8.28
C GLU A 217 16.39 8.96 -8.32
N LEU A 218 17.61 8.47 -8.17
CA LEU A 218 18.83 9.26 -8.28
C LEU A 218 19.23 9.57 -9.74
N GLN A 219 18.41 9.20 -10.72
CA GLN A 219 18.62 9.43 -12.14
C GLN A 219 19.97 8.90 -12.67
N LEU A 220 20.40 7.74 -12.15
CA LEU A 220 21.61 7.08 -12.61
C LEU A 220 21.35 6.32 -13.92
N GLU A 221 22.42 6.20 -14.76
CA GLU A 221 22.38 5.35 -15.94
C GLU A 221 22.24 3.86 -15.55
N ALA A 222 21.63 3.06 -16.43
CA ALA A 222 21.31 1.67 -16.13
C ALA A 222 22.52 0.82 -15.73
N GLU A 223 23.66 1.01 -16.41
CA GLU A 223 24.91 0.32 -16.11
C GLU A 223 25.46 0.71 -14.73
N ALA A 224 25.33 2.00 -14.36
CA ALA A 224 25.75 2.49 -13.05
C ALA A 224 24.83 1.94 -11.93
N ILE A 225 23.52 1.79 -12.20
CA ILE A 225 22.59 1.13 -11.28
C ILE A 225 22.99 -0.33 -11.10
N ALA A 226 23.15 -1.08 -12.19
CA ALA A 226 23.53 -2.50 -12.17
C ALA A 226 24.79 -2.73 -11.34
N GLN A 227 25.83 -1.91 -11.55
CA GLN A 227 27.08 -2.00 -10.83
C GLN A 227 26.97 -1.64 -9.34
N LYS A 228 26.24 -0.55 -9.01
CA LYS A 228 26.14 -0.07 -7.62
C LYS A 228 25.15 -0.87 -6.78
N ALA A 229 24.11 -1.41 -7.39
CA ALA A 229 23.13 -2.27 -6.75
C ALA A 229 23.57 -3.74 -6.69
N ASP A 230 24.65 -4.09 -7.38
CA ASP A 230 25.14 -5.48 -7.57
C ASP A 230 24.03 -6.40 -8.09
N VAL A 231 23.47 -6.02 -9.25
CA VAL A 231 22.35 -6.72 -9.90
C VAL A 231 22.60 -6.85 -11.42
N PRO A 232 21.98 -7.84 -12.09
CA PRO A 232 22.02 -7.95 -13.54
C PRO A 232 21.41 -6.72 -14.24
N LEU A 233 21.96 -6.33 -15.39
CA LEU A 233 21.47 -5.18 -16.16
C LEU A 233 20.05 -5.39 -16.70
N ASP A 234 19.68 -6.61 -17.03
CA ASP A 234 18.33 -6.97 -17.47
C ASP A 234 17.28 -6.79 -16.35
N HIS A 235 17.64 -6.99 -15.08
CA HIS A 235 16.79 -6.66 -13.96
C HIS A 235 16.53 -5.15 -13.85
N VAL A 236 17.57 -4.32 -14.09
CA VAL A 236 17.40 -2.86 -14.12
C VAL A 236 16.44 -2.45 -15.24
N ALA A 237 16.65 -2.98 -16.45
CA ALA A 237 15.78 -2.70 -17.60
C ALA A 237 14.34 -3.16 -17.36
N TYR A 238 14.14 -4.29 -16.70
CA TYR A 238 12.81 -4.80 -16.32
C TYR A 238 12.11 -3.86 -15.35
N VAL A 239 12.79 -3.41 -14.27
CA VAL A 239 12.20 -2.49 -13.28
C VAL A 239 11.90 -1.13 -13.92
N GLN A 240 12.79 -0.59 -14.77
CA GLN A 240 12.52 0.63 -15.53
C GLN A 240 11.24 0.51 -16.37
N LYS A 241 11.02 -0.64 -17.02
CA LYS A 241 9.81 -0.93 -17.76
C LYS A 241 8.57 -0.97 -16.87
N LEU A 242 8.64 -1.60 -15.69
CA LEU A 242 7.54 -1.60 -14.70
C LEU A 242 7.17 -0.17 -14.29
N VAL A 243 8.18 0.65 -13.94
CA VAL A 243 7.98 2.04 -13.53
C VAL A 243 7.33 2.86 -14.65
N ALA A 244 7.81 2.71 -15.89
CA ALA A 244 7.28 3.43 -17.05
C ALA A 244 5.85 3.01 -17.41
N SER A 245 5.56 1.71 -17.41
CA SER A 245 4.24 1.17 -17.79
C SER A 245 3.15 1.46 -16.76
N SER A 246 3.52 1.67 -15.49
CA SER A 246 2.58 1.90 -14.38
C SER A 246 2.29 3.38 -14.09
N VAL A 247 2.87 4.32 -14.83
CA VAL A 247 2.67 5.77 -14.62
C VAL A 247 1.19 6.16 -14.55
N HIS A 248 0.34 5.54 -15.38
CA HIS A 248 -1.09 5.81 -15.41
C HIS A 248 -1.80 5.48 -14.09
N LYS A 249 -1.26 4.56 -13.28
CA LYS A 249 -1.83 4.19 -11.98
C LYS A 249 -1.58 5.25 -10.89
N ARG A 250 -0.60 6.13 -11.09
CA ARG A 250 -0.17 7.17 -10.13
C ARG A 250 -0.65 8.56 -10.50
N LYS A 251 -1.43 8.68 -11.57
CA LYS A 251 -1.93 9.96 -12.08
C LYS A 251 -3.45 9.98 -12.12
N MET A 252 -4.02 11.16 -12.03
CA MET A 252 -5.42 11.38 -12.38
C MET A 252 -5.67 10.92 -13.83
N PRO A 253 -6.90 10.47 -14.16
CA PRO A 253 -7.25 10.20 -15.53
C PRO A 253 -6.89 11.36 -16.45
N LEU A 254 -6.32 11.06 -17.63
CA LEU A 254 -5.93 12.09 -18.59
C LEU A 254 -7.17 12.82 -19.10
N ILE A 255 -7.09 14.15 -19.11
CA ILE A 255 -8.14 15.04 -19.60
C ILE A 255 -7.63 15.75 -20.85
N PRO A 256 -8.38 15.76 -21.97
CA PRO A 256 -7.99 16.52 -23.15
C PRO A 256 -8.04 18.03 -22.83
N LYS A 257 -7.00 18.76 -23.23
CA LYS A 257 -6.94 20.20 -23.00
C LYS A 257 -7.83 20.92 -24.01
N LEU A 258 -8.95 21.46 -23.55
CA LEU A 258 -9.92 22.20 -24.39
C LEU A 258 -9.99 23.68 -24.00
N GLY A 259 -9.57 24.05 -22.81
CA GLY A 259 -9.65 25.43 -22.29
C GLY A 259 -8.29 25.99 -21.91
N ALA A 260 -8.29 27.20 -21.38
CA ALA A 260 -7.08 27.89 -20.91
C ALA A 260 -6.41 27.17 -19.73
N ARG A 261 -7.21 26.55 -18.84
CA ARG A 261 -6.73 25.75 -17.70
C ARG A 261 -7.48 24.44 -17.64
N THR A 262 -6.75 23.35 -17.41
CA THR A 262 -7.29 21.99 -17.30
C THR A 262 -6.91 21.40 -15.96
N ILE A 263 -7.88 20.84 -15.24
CA ILE A 263 -7.67 20.15 -13.95
C ILE A 263 -6.61 19.05 -14.13
N GLY A 264 -5.69 18.95 -13.17
CA GLY A 264 -4.61 17.96 -13.21
C GLY A 264 -3.46 18.28 -14.17
N LEU A 265 -3.53 19.40 -14.94
CA LEU A 265 -2.46 19.88 -15.83
C LEU A 265 -1.98 21.28 -15.41
N ASP A 266 -2.86 22.28 -15.54
CA ASP A 266 -2.52 23.71 -15.34
C ASP A 266 -3.16 24.31 -14.10
N TRP A 267 -4.19 23.63 -13.54
CA TRP A 267 -4.85 24.09 -12.33
C TRP A 267 -4.03 23.61 -11.12
N ARG A 268 -3.46 24.57 -10.39
CA ARG A 268 -2.77 24.33 -9.13
C ARG A 268 -3.72 24.76 -8.01
N GLU A 269 -4.04 23.83 -7.15
CA GLU A 269 -4.79 24.06 -5.92
C GLU A 269 -3.83 24.17 -4.74
#